data_d5ab65604d90ce05bff819815c0625dc
#
_entry.id   d5ab65604d90ce05bff819815c0625dc
#
_cell.length_a   1.000
_cell.length_b   1.000
_cell.length_c   1.000
_cell.angle_alpha   90.00
_cell.angle_beta   90.00
_cell.angle_gamma   90.00
#
_symmetry.space_group_name_H-M   'P 1'
#
loop_
_entity.id
_entity.type
_entity.pdbx_description
1 polymer ?
#
loop_
_entity_poly.entity_id
_entity_poly.type
_entity_poly.pdbx_seq_one_letter_code
_entity_poly.pdbx_strand_id
1 'polypeptide(L)'
;IQEDHLGLNDIHDLNDLARVKSVIVKSVKKDGWAVLNAEDKHCVEIAKELNCNIAYFSMNEHCDVIVNHCRKGGIAAIYENGFITIKKGDWKMRVEKATHIPLTLGGKAKFMIANVLAATLASYLWGFKTEDIKAPLETFIPSAAQTPGRMNIFNFKNFKVMIDFAHNPAGYLGIEDFLQSVDATNKIGIIAGVGDRRDSDIIECAAIAARMFNHIVIRQEKHLRGRTEEEIIGLIM
;
A
#
# COMPACT_ATOMS: atom_id res chain seq x y z
N ILE A 1 0.79 5.84 -7.29
CA ILE A 1 1.92 5.32 -8.10
C ILE A 1 3.20 5.86 -7.48
N GLN A 2 4.05 4.98 -6.99
CA GLN A 2 5.32 5.28 -6.33
C GLN A 2 6.47 4.73 -7.17
N GLU A 3 7.70 5.20 -6.93
CA GLU A 3 8.88 4.72 -7.62
C GLU A 3 9.10 3.23 -7.37
N ASP A 4 8.98 2.47 -8.43
CA ASP A 4 9.20 1.03 -8.47
C ASP A 4 9.41 0.62 -9.94
N HIS A 5 10.31 -0.34 -10.19
CA HIS A 5 10.65 -0.80 -11.55
C HIS A 5 11.18 0.30 -12.50
N LEU A 6 11.62 1.45 -12.00
CA LEU A 6 12.27 2.46 -12.84
C LEU A 6 13.63 1.94 -13.33
N GLY A 7 13.96 2.25 -14.58
CA GLY A 7 15.15 1.74 -15.26
C GLY A 7 14.97 0.37 -15.92
N LEU A 8 13.77 -0.25 -15.83
CA LEU A 8 13.45 -1.52 -16.48
C LEU A 8 12.47 -1.32 -17.65
N ASN A 9 12.66 -2.06 -18.76
CA ASN A 9 11.73 -2.10 -19.88
C ASN A 9 11.28 -0.71 -20.38
N ASP A 10 12.23 0.21 -20.57
CA ASP A 10 11.99 1.59 -21.02
C ASP A 10 11.09 2.43 -20.11
N ILE A 11 11.01 2.07 -18.81
CA ILE A 11 10.34 2.88 -17.79
C ILE A 11 11.38 3.77 -17.13
N HIS A 12 11.45 5.04 -17.50
CA HIS A 12 12.48 5.96 -17.04
C HIS A 12 12.02 6.84 -15.87
N ASP A 13 10.73 7.14 -15.80
CA ASP A 13 10.14 8.00 -14.80
C ASP A 13 8.76 7.54 -14.32
N LEU A 14 8.17 8.27 -13.37
CA LEU A 14 6.84 7.98 -12.84
C LEU A 14 5.72 8.16 -13.88
N ASN A 15 5.90 8.96 -14.91
CA ASN A 15 4.89 9.12 -15.97
C ASN A 15 4.87 7.89 -16.87
N ASP A 16 6.04 7.33 -17.21
CA ASP A 16 6.13 6.06 -17.92
C ASP A 16 5.47 4.95 -17.13
N LEU A 17 5.81 4.85 -15.84
CA LEU A 17 5.21 3.86 -14.95
C LEU A 17 3.70 4.04 -14.83
N ALA A 18 3.21 5.28 -14.72
CA ALA A 18 1.79 5.60 -14.68
C ALA A 18 1.09 5.19 -15.98
N ARG A 19 1.71 5.43 -17.13
CA ARG A 19 1.22 5.02 -18.45
C ARG A 19 1.07 3.49 -18.51
N VAL A 20 2.07 2.73 -18.10
CA VAL A 20 2.02 1.26 -18.07
C VAL A 20 0.91 0.78 -17.13
N LYS A 21 0.86 1.28 -15.90
CA LYS A 21 -0.17 0.90 -14.92
C LYS A 21 -1.58 1.32 -15.35
N SER A 22 -1.73 2.39 -16.13
CA SER A 22 -3.02 2.88 -16.61
C SER A 22 -3.74 1.90 -17.56
N VAL A 23 -3.00 0.99 -18.19
CA VAL A 23 -3.57 0.00 -19.12
C VAL A 23 -4.70 -0.80 -18.46
N ILE A 24 -4.54 -1.17 -17.18
CA ILE A 24 -5.55 -1.92 -16.42
C ILE A 24 -6.86 -1.13 -16.32
N VAL A 25 -6.80 0.13 -15.89
CA VAL A 25 -8.01 0.96 -15.70
C VAL A 25 -8.58 1.45 -17.03
N LYS A 26 -7.76 1.62 -18.06
CA LYS A 26 -8.22 1.92 -19.43
C LYS A 26 -8.94 0.75 -20.09
N SER A 27 -8.73 -0.47 -19.59
CA SER A 27 -9.44 -1.68 -20.04
C SER A 27 -10.80 -1.88 -19.38
N VAL A 28 -11.16 -1.03 -18.40
CA VAL A 28 -12.45 -1.10 -17.72
C VAL A 28 -13.57 -0.73 -18.71
N LYS A 29 -14.63 -1.55 -18.77
CA LYS A 29 -15.80 -1.30 -19.61
C LYS A 29 -16.48 0.00 -19.22
N LYS A 30 -17.21 0.62 -20.16
CA LYS A 30 -17.88 1.91 -19.97
C LYS A 30 -18.84 1.93 -18.77
N ASP A 31 -19.49 0.83 -18.48
CA ASP A 31 -20.41 0.63 -17.34
C ASP A 31 -19.71 0.13 -16.07
N GLY A 32 -18.40 -0.18 -16.15
CA GLY A 32 -17.58 -0.61 -15.03
C GLY A 32 -17.07 0.56 -14.18
N TRP A 33 -16.30 0.22 -13.16
CA TRP A 33 -15.74 1.18 -12.20
C TRP A 33 -14.22 1.09 -12.13
N ALA A 34 -13.56 2.23 -12.17
CA ALA A 34 -12.15 2.38 -11.81
C ALA A 34 -12.06 2.93 -10.38
N VAL A 35 -11.41 2.18 -9.50
CA VAL A 35 -11.16 2.58 -8.10
C VAL A 35 -9.74 3.12 -8.00
N LEU A 36 -9.60 4.41 -7.68
CA LEU A 36 -8.34 5.15 -7.75
C LEU A 36 -8.01 5.85 -6.43
N ASN A 37 -6.72 6.00 -6.14
CA ASN A 37 -6.26 6.78 -4.99
C ASN A 37 -6.35 8.28 -5.29
N ALA A 38 -7.15 9.02 -4.50
CA ALA A 38 -7.34 10.46 -4.65
C ALA A 38 -6.11 11.30 -4.25
N GLU A 39 -5.21 10.73 -3.43
CA GLU A 39 -4.00 11.40 -2.96
C GLU A 39 -2.81 11.21 -3.92
N ASP A 40 -2.98 10.39 -4.95
CA ASP A 40 -1.97 10.14 -5.97
C ASP A 40 -2.26 10.95 -7.23
N LYS A 41 -1.38 11.91 -7.52
CA LYS A 41 -1.53 12.80 -8.68
C LYS A 41 -1.64 12.04 -10.01
N HIS A 42 -0.91 10.95 -10.18
CA HIS A 42 -0.95 10.17 -11.42
C HIS A 42 -2.27 9.41 -11.55
N CYS A 43 -2.83 8.90 -10.46
CA CYS A 43 -4.16 8.31 -10.45
C CYS A 43 -5.24 9.33 -10.82
N VAL A 44 -5.13 10.56 -10.32
CA VAL A 44 -6.06 11.66 -10.63
C VAL A 44 -5.95 12.09 -12.09
N GLU A 45 -4.74 12.17 -12.65
CA GLU A 45 -4.55 12.47 -14.08
C GLU A 45 -5.08 11.36 -14.98
N ILE A 46 -4.77 10.10 -14.67
CA ILE A 46 -5.29 8.93 -15.42
C ILE A 46 -6.82 8.95 -15.44
N ALA A 47 -7.48 9.33 -14.34
CA ALA A 47 -8.94 9.39 -14.26
C ALA A 47 -9.57 10.30 -15.33
N LYS A 48 -8.88 11.37 -15.75
CA LYS A 48 -9.37 12.32 -16.78
C LYS A 48 -9.46 11.68 -18.17
N GLU A 49 -8.73 10.59 -18.41
CA GLU A 49 -8.65 9.90 -19.69
C GLU A 49 -9.59 8.67 -19.77
N LEU A 50 -10.29 8.35 -18.66
CA LEU A 50 -11.11 7.15 -18.60
C LEU A 50 -12.54 7.41 -19.10
N ASN A 51 -13.09 6.39 -19.76
CA ASN A 51 -14.46 6.40 -20.27
C ASN A 51 -15.43 5.52 -19.44
N CYS A 52 -15.02 5.14 -18.22
CA CYS A 52 -15.81 4.36 -17.26
C CYS A 52 -16.21 5.20 -16.05
N ASN A 53 -16.97 4.61 -15.12
CA ASN A 53 -17.26 5.26 -13.86
C ASN A 53 -16.00 5.35 -12.98
N ILE A 54 -15.84 6.45 -12.27
CA ILE A 54 -14.71 6.69 -11.36
C ILE A 54 -15.21 6.65 -9.93
N ALA A 55 -14.46 5.98 -9.06
CA ALA A 55 -14.60 6.08 -7.62
C ALA A 55 -13.21 6.27 -6.98
N TYR A 56 -13.14 7.06 -5.93
CA TYR A 56 -11.87 7.36 -5.27
C TYR A 56 -11.82 6.84 -3.85
N PHE A 57 -10.61 6.47 -3.39
CA PHE A 57 -10.36 6.29 -1.97
C PHE A 57 -9.29 7.25 -1.48
N SER A 58 -9.32 7.60 -0.18
CA SER A 58 -8.34 8.48 0.46
C SER A 58 -8.24 8.22 1.95
N MET A 59 -7.01 8.34 2.47
CA MET A 59 -6.74 8.37 3.92
C MET A 59 -7.12 9.73 4.54
N ASN A 60 -7.29 10.77 3.70
CA ASN A 60 -7.66 12.12 4.11
C ASN A 60 -9.09 12.43 3.63
N GLU A 61 -10.05 12.54 4.56
CA GLU A 61 -11.44 12.89 4.26
C GLU A 61 -11.62 14.31 3.68
N HIS A 62 -10.64 15.18 3.91
CA HIS A 62 -10.62 16.57 3.42
C HIS A 62 -9.84 16.74 2.10
N CYS A 63 -9.39 15.65 1.48
CA CYS A 63 -8.75 15.70 0.17
C CYS A 63 -9.67 16.40 -0.85
N ASP A 64 -9.17 17.45 -1.52
CA ASP A 64 -9.94 18.26 -2.47
C ASP A 64 -10.57 17.42 -3.59
N VAL A 65 -9.87 16.39 -4.05
CA VAL A 65 -10.37 15.46 -5.07
C VAL A 65 -11.62 14.74 -4.55
N ILE A 66 -11.59 14.23 -3.30
CA ILE A 66 -12.73 13.56 -2.65
C ILE A 66 -13.90 14.52 -2.49
N VAL A 67 -13.64 15.72 -1.95
CA VAL A 67 -14.67 16.73 -1.70
C VAL A 67 -15.38 17.11 -3.00
N ASN A 68 -14.60 17.43 -4.03
CA ASN A 68 -15.15 17.84 -5.33
C ASN A 68 -15.86 16.68 -6.06
N HIS A 69 -15.33 15.46 -5.97
CA HIS A 69 -15.91 14.26 -6.56
C HIS A 69 -17.28 13.94 -5.94
N CYS A 70 -17.35 13.90 -4.60
CA CYS A 70 -18.58 13.61 -3.90
C CYS A 70 -19.64 14.72 -4.09
N ARG A 71 -19.23 16.00 -4.13
CA ARG A 71 -20.15 17.13 -4.43
C ARG A 71 -20.83 16.98 -5.79
N LYS A 72 -20.16 16.37 -6.77
CA LYS A 72 -20.70 16.07 -8.10
C LYS A 72 -21.49 14.75 -8.15
N GLY A 73 -21.78 14.14 -7.01
CA GLY A 73 -22.53 12.87 -6.91
C GLY A 73 -21.69 11.61 -7.01
N GLY A 74 -20.35 11.74 -7.06
CA GLY A 74 -19.42 10.61 -7.07
C GLY A 74 -19.39 9.85 -5.75
N ILE A 75 -18.85 8.63 -5.79
CA ILE A 75 -18.74 7.72 -4.64
C ILE A 75 -17.27 7.60 -4.25
N ALA A 76 -16.99 7.60 -2.94
CA ALA A 76 -15.65 7.46 -2.40
C ALA A 76 -15.64 6.58 -1.14
N ALA A 77 -14.46 5.98 -0.85
CA ALA A 77 -14.15 5.44 0.47
C ALA A 77 -13.12 6.33 1.16
N ILE A 78 -13.37 6.70 2.40
CA ILE A 78 -12.51 7.58 3.19
C ILE A 78 -12.19 6.98 4.56
N TYR A 79 -11.01 7.31 5.07
CA TYR A 79 -10.68 7.07 6.47
C TYR A 79 -11.08 8.30 7.28
N GLU A 80 -12.09 8.15 8.13
CA GLU A 80 -12.68 9.25 8.90
C GLU A 80 -12.87 8.84 10.36
N ASN A 81 -12.27 9.57 11.28
CA ASN A 81 -12.42 9.34 12.72
C ASN A 81 -12.18 7.88 13.15
N GLY A 82 -11.20 7.22 12.52
CA GLY A 82 -10.87 5.82 12.80
C GLY A 82 -11.75 4.79 12.06
N PHE A 83 -12.68 5.22 11.20
CA PHE A 83 -13.58 4.35 10.46
C PHE A 83 -13.24 4.29 8.97
N ILE A 84 -13.50 3.12 8.39
CA ILE A 84 -13.66 2.93 6.95
C ILE A 84 -15.07 3.39 6.60
N THR A 85 -15.19 4.43 5.81
CA THR A 85 -16.47 5.10 5.52
C THR A 85 -16.70 5.22 4.02
N ILE A 86 -17.86 4.79 3.52
CA ILE A 86 -18.32 5.10 2.15
C ILE A 86 -19.03 6.44 2.18
N LYS A 87 -18.72 7.30 1.20
CA LYS A 87 -19.28 8.66 1.06
C LYS A 87 -19.83 8.88 -0.34
N LYS A 88 -21.01 9.52 -0.40
CA LYS A 88 -21.64 10.01 -1.64
C LYS A 88 -22.37 11.32 -1.35
N GLY A 89 -21.90 12.44 -1.91
CA GLY A 89 -22.40 13.76 -1.50
C GLY A 89 -22.17 13.98 -0.01
N ASP A 90 -23.24 14.33 0.71
CA ASP A 90 -23.25 14.50 2.17
C ASP A 90 -23.57 13.20 2.91
N TRP A 91 -24.06 12.19 2.21
CA TRP A 91 -24.35 10.90 2.79
C TRP A 91 -23.05 10.13 3.10
N LYS A 92 -23.02 9.56 4.31
CA LYS A 92 -21.88 8.77 4.82
C LYS A 92 -22.38 7.47 5.45
N MET A 93 -21.69 6.39 5.19
CA MET A 93 -21.92 5.08 5.78
C MET A 93 -20.63 4.54 6.36
N ARG A 94 -20.55 4.44 7.68
CA ARG A 94 -19.44 3.78 8.39
C ARG A 94 -19.57 2.28 8.20
N VAL A 95 -18.55 1.67 7.63
CA VAL A 95 -18.50 0.21 7.40
C VAL A 95 -17.93 -0.49 8.63
N GLU A 96 -16.70 -0.14 9.04
CA GLU A 96 -16.08 -0.71 10.22
C GLU A 96 -14.95 0.19 10.75
N LYS A 97 -14.64 0.05 12.05
CA LYS A 97 -13.47 0.66 12.67
C LYS A 97 -12.19 0.00 12.20
N ALA A 98 -11.20 0.77 11.80
CA ALA A 98 -9.91 0.23 11.39
C ALA A 98 -9.27 -0.65 12.48
N THR A 99 -9.43 -0.30 13.76
CA THR A 99 -8.90 -1.08 14.88
C THR A 99 -9.52 -2.47 15.03
N HIS A 100 -10.70 -2.73 14.47
CA HIS A 100 -11.37 -4.04 14.47
C HIS A 100 -10.99 -4.91 13.28
N ILE A 101 -10.28 -4.36 12.31
CA ILE A 101 -9.86 -5.06 11.09
C ILE A 101 -8.45 -5.64 11.32
N PRO A 102 -8.29 -6.98 11.44
CA PRO A 102 -7.00 -7.58 11.78
C PRO A 102 -5.87 -7.20 10.81
N LEU A 103 -6.20 -7.04 9.52
CA LEU A 103 -5.25 -6.63 8.48
C LEU A 103 -4.55 -5.29 8.78
N THR A 104 -5.20 -4.39 9.51
CA THR A 104 -4.65 -3.07 9.85
C THR A 104 -3.73 -3.09 11.06
N LEU A 105 -3.57 -4.23 11.73
CA LEU A 105 -2.77 -4.39 12.94
C LEU A 105 -3.17 -3.39 14.04
N GLY A 106 -4.47 -3.35 14.34
CA GLY A 106 -5.04 -2.43 15.33
C GLY A 106 -5.09 -0.96 14.87
N GLY A 107 -5.14 -0.72 13.55
CA GLY A 107 -5.15 0.61 12.95
C GLY A 107 -3.75 1.24 12.82
N LYS A 108 -2.69 0.51 13.15
CA LYS A 108 -1.31 1.01 13.12
C LYS A 108 -0.67 0.95 11.74
N ALA A 109 -1.05 0.00 10.91
CA ALA A 109 -0.54 -0.16 9.54
C ALA A 109 -1.35 0.71 8.56
N LYS A 110 -1.00 2.01 8.42
CA LYS A 110 -1.75 2.98 7.61
C LYS A 110 -1.88 2.57 6.16
N PHE A 111 -0.82 2.01 5.56
CA PHE A 111 -0.88 1.52 4.18
C PHE A 111 -1.85 0.34 4.00
N MET A 112 -2.07 -0.47 5.05
CA MET A 112 -3.10 -1.51 5.04
C MET A 112 -4.51 -0.92 5.14
N ILE A 113 -4.69 0.19 5.87
CA ILE A 113 -5.96 0.92 5.88
C ILE A 113 -6.29 1.42 4.46
N ALA A 114 -5.32 1.97 3.73
CA ALA A 114 -5.52 2.39 2.35
C ALA A 114 -5.95 1.21 1.43
N ASN A 115 -5.36 0.03 1.61
CA ASN A 115 -5.75 -1.18 0.89
C ASN A 115 -7.19 -1.62 1.26
N VAL A 116 -7.56 -1.53 2.54
CA VAL A 116 -8.91 -1.83 3.03
C VAL A 116 -9.94 -0.86 2.43
N LEU A 117 -9.61 0.45 2.34
CA LEU A 117 -10.48 1.44 1.69
C LEU A 117 -10.75 1.07 0.23
N ALA A 118 -9.70 0.73 -0.51
CA ALA A 118 -9.82 0.32 -1.92
C ALA A 118 -10.67 -0.95 -2.08
N ALA A 119 -10.43 -1.97 -1.26
CA ALA A 119 -11.17 -3.22 -1.29
C ALA A 119 -12.64 -3.03 -0.90
N THR A 120 -12.90 -2.27 0.17
CA THR A 120 -14.26 -1.93 0.62
C THR A 120 -15.04 -1.21 -0.47
N LEU A 121 -14.41 -0.21 -1.11
CA LEU A 121 -15.04 0.56 -2.18
C LEU A 121 -15.35 -0.34 -3.39
N ALA A 122 -14.41 -1.16 -3.81
CA ALA A 122 -14.61 -2.09 -4.92
C ALA A 122 -15.76 -3.07 -4.65
N SER A 123 -15.83 -3.64 -3.44
CA SER A 123 -16.90 -4.55 -3.03
C SER A 123 -18.27 -3.83 -3.00
N TYR A 124 -18.30 -2.62 -2.46
CA TYR A 124 -19.53 -1.80 -2.45
C TYR A 124 -20.04 -1.49 -3.86
N LEU A 125 -19.15 -1.10 -4.77
CA LEU A 125 -19.47 -0.81 -6.18
C LEU A 125 -19.90 -2.07 -6.96
N TRP A 126 -19.44 -3.24 -6.54
CA TRP A 126 -19.89 -4.53 -7.10
C TRP A 126 -21.32 -4.88 -6.67
N GLY A 127 -21.84 -4.23 -5.64
CA GLY A 127 -23.21 -4.42 -5.15
C GLY A 127 -23.34 -5.29 -3.90
N PHE A 128 -22.22 -5.61 -3.22
CA PHE A 128 -22.28 -6.29 -1.94
C PHE A 128 -22.92 -5.39 -0.88
N LYS A 129 -23.73 -6.00 0.00
CA LYS A 129 -24.31 -5.30 1.15
C LYS A 129 -23.20 -4.98 2.16
N THR A 130 -23.43 -3.98 2.99
CA THR A 130 -22.44 -3.54 3.99
C THR A 130 -22.05 -4.67 4.95
N GLU A 131 -23.03 -5.48 5.36
CA GLU A 131 -22.82 -6.62 6.25
C GLU A 131 -21.91 -7.67 5.61
N ASP A 132 -22.08 -7.92 4.30
CA ASP A 132 -21.28 -8.87 3.52
C ASP A 132 -19.84 -8.36 3.29
N ILE A 133 -19.63 -7.04 3.40
CA ILE A 133 -18.30 -6.42 3.36
C ILE A 133 -17.66 -6.42 4.75
N LYS A 134 -18.43 -6.06 5.77
CA LYS A 134 -17.96 -5.92 7.15
C LYS A 134 -17.45 -7.25 7.72
N ALA A 135 -18.23 -8.32 7.61
CA ALA A 135 -17.89 -9.62 8.20
C ALA A 135 -16.53 -10.18 7.71
N PRO A 136 -16.20 -10.18 6.39
CA PRO A 136 -14.84 -10.52 5.93
C PRO A 136 -13.75 -9.59 6.46
N LEU A 137 -14.01 -8.27 6.56
CA LEU A 137 -13.02 -7.33 7.09
C LEU A 137 -12.65 -7.66 8.54
N GLU A 138 -13.62 -8.03 9.38
CA GLU A 138 -13.41 -8.38 10.79
C GLU A 138 -12.76 -9.75 10.98
N THR A 139 -12.97 -10.69 10.05
CA THR A 139 -12.56 -12.09 10.20
C THR A 139 -11.33 -12.47 9.38
N PHE A 140 -10.91 -11.63 8.42
CA PHE A 140 -9.73 -11.89 7.61
C PHE A 140 -8.46 -11.65 8.43
N ILE A 141 -7.82 -12.74 8.86
CA ILE A 141 -6.55 -12.72 9.60
C ILE A 141 -5.41 -12.94 8.61
N PRO A 142 -4.53 -11.94 8.37
CA PRO A 142 -3.39 -12.12 7.49
C PRO A 142 -2.48 -13.24 8.02
N SER A 143 -2.08 -14.13 7.14
CA SER A 143 -1.22 -15.26 7.50
C SER A 143 -0.27 -15.60 6.35
N ALA A 144 0.80 -16.33 6.64
CA ALA A 144 1.73 -16.79 5.62
C ALA A 144 1.08 -17.65 4.53
N ALA A 145 -0.07 -18.28 4.82
CA ALA A 145 -0.82 -19.07 3.85
C ALA A 145 -1.74 -18.20 2.96
N GLN A 146 -2.38 -17.17 3.53
CA GLN A 146 -3.35 -16.33 2.81
C GLN A 146 -2.71 -15.13 2.13
N THR A 147 -1.74 -14.49 2.80
CA THR A 147 -1.05 -13.28 2.32
C THR A 147 0.46 -13.42 2.53
N PRO A 148 1.13 -14.36 1.84
CA PRO A 148 2.55 -14.63 2.07
C PRO A 148 3.40 -13.38 1.86
N GLY A 149 4.25 -13.07 2.84
CA GLY A 149 5.15 -11.90 2.80
C GLY A 149 4.43 -10.55 2.88
N ARG A 150 3.23 -10.48 3.45
CA ARG A 150 2.50 -9.23 3.66
C ARG A 150 2.21 -9.04 5.14
N MET A 151 3.13 -8.38 5.86
CA MET A 151 3.03 -8.12 7.31
C MET A 151 2.69 -9.39 8.12
N ASN A 152 3.28 -10.53 7.76
CA ASN A 152 3.04 -11.76 8.51
C ASN A 152 3.77 -11.71 9.85
N ILE A 153 3.03 -11.68 10.96
CA ILE A 153 3.57 -11.60 12.32
C ILE A 153 3.49 -12.97 13.00
N PHE A 154 4.66 -13.44 13.44
CA PHE A 154 4.82 -14.65 14.23
C PHE A 154 5.18 -14.27 15.66
N ASN A 155 4.41 -14.75 16.62
CA ASN A 155 4.60 -14.46 18.03
C ASN A 155 5.37 -15.61 18.71
N PHE A 156 6.49 -15.28 19.33
CA PHE A 156 7.27 -16.15 20.19
C PHE A 156 7.19 -15.66 21.63
N LYS A 157 7.67 -16.45 22.58
CA LYS A 157 7.56 -16.11 24.02
C LYS A 157 8.15 -14.74 24.36
N ASN A 158 9.32 -14.40 23.80
CA ASN A 158 10.09 -13.22 24.17
C ASN A 158 10.30 -12.23 23.02
N PHE A 159 9.87 -12.55 21.80
CA PHE A 159 10.05 -11.72 20.62
C PHE A 159 8.96 -11.99 19.57
N LYS A 160 8.90 -11.12 18.59
CA LYS A 160 8.04 -11.28 17.41
C LYS A 160 8.89 -11.26 16.16
N VAL A 161 8.50 -12.03 15.16
CA VAL A 161 9.07 -11.96 13.82
C VAL A 161 8.02 -11.43 12.87
N MET A 162 8.36 -10.40 12.11
CA MET A 162 7.53 -9.88 11.04
C MET A 162 8.21 -10.17 9.70
N ILE A 163 7.44 -10.69 8.75
CA ILE A 163 7.90 -10.92 7.37
C ILE A 163 7.07 -10.05 6.44
N ASP A 164 7.75 -9.21 5.67
CA ASP A 164 7.16 -8.40 4.62
C ASP A 164 8.01 -8.44 3.34
N PHE A 165 7.37 -8.21 2.21
CA PHE A 165 8.01 -8.24 0.88
C PHE A 165 8.43 -6.84 0.42
N ALA A 166 8.52 -5.86 1.31
CA ALA A 166 8.99 -4.54 0.94
C ALA A 166 10.35 -4.61 0.26
N HIS A 167 10.48 -3.95 -0.88
CA HIS A 167 11.68 -4.01 -1.74
C HIS A 167 11.95 -2.70 -2.48
N ASN A 168 11.25 -1.64 -2.11
CA ASN A 168 11.41 -0.29 -2.65
C ASN A 168 11.26 0.75 -1.51
N PRO A 169 11.71 1.99 -1.70
CA PRO A 169 11.67 3.03 -0.66
C PRO A 169 10.27 3.25 -0.07
N ALA A 170 9.23 3.29 -0.90
CA ALA A 170 7.85 3.49 -0.44
C ALA A 170 7.37 2.36 0.49
N GLY A 171 7.72 1.10 0.20
CA GLY A 171 7.43 -0.03 1.06
C GLY A 171 8.17 0.07 2.39
N TYR A 172 9.45 0.44 2.37
CA TYR A 172 10.26 0.65 3.58
C TYR A 172 9.69 1.79 4.45
N LEU A 173 9.29 2.92 3.86
CA LEU A 173 8.64 4.03 4.58
C LEU A 173 7.33 3.60 5.24
N GLY A 174 6.53 2.76 4.57
CA GLY A 174 5.32 2.20 5.16
C GLY A 174 5.61 1.32 6.39
N ILE A 175 6.67 0.52 6.34
CA ILE A 175 7.13 -0.30 7.48
C ILE A 175 7.71 0.61 8.59
N GLU A 176 8.48 1.64 8.24
CA GLU A 176 9.03 2.62 9.19
C GLU A 176 7.90 3.25 10.01
N ASP A 177 6.86 3.78 9.34
CA ASP A 177 5.68 4.38 9.99
C ASP A 177 4.98 3.37 10.95
N PHE A 178 4.82 2.13 10.53
CA PHE A 178 4.28 1.09 11.39
C PHE A 178 5.18 0.80 12.59
N LEU A 179 6.48 0.62 12.39
CA LEU A 179 7.44 0.28 13.45
C LEU A 179 7.60 1.39 14.49
N GLN A 180 7.33 2.67 14.16
CA GLN A 180 7.27 3.75 15.13
C GLN A 180 6.16 3.54 16.17
N SER A 181 5.08 2.84 15.79
CA SER A 181 3.95 2.52 16.69
C SER A 181 4.16 1.22 17.50
N VAL A 182 5.23 0.49 17.22
CA VAL A 182 5.55 -0.78 17.88
C VAL A 182 6.46 -0.52 19.08
N ASP A 183 5.96 -0.88 20.26
CA ASP A 183 6.74 -0.86 21.49
C ASP A 183 7.67 -2.09 21.52
N ALA A 184 8.95 -1.86 21.22
CA ALA A 184 10.00 -2.88 21.22
C ALA A 184 11.33 -2.22 21.61
N THR A 185 12.01 -2.79 22.60
CA THR A 185 13.32 -2.32 23.08
C THR A 185 14.40 -2.41 22.00
N ASN A 186 14.38 -3.51 21.24
CA ASN A 186 15.31 -3.75 20.14
C ASN A 186 14.55 -4.15 18.89
N LYS A 187 14.89 -3.52 17.79
CA LYS A 187 14.38 -3.83 16.45
C LYS A 187 15.56 -4.30 15.59
N ILE A 188 15.47 -5.52 15.10
CA ILE A 188 16.51 -6.13 14.25
C ILE A 188 15.94 -6.31 12.86
N GLY A 189 16.59 -5.75 11.85
CA GLY A 189 16.24 -5.89 10.45
C GLY A 189 17.09 -6.95 9.75
N ILE A 190 16.44 -7.83 8.98
CA ILE A 190 17.13 -8.68 8.00
C ILE A 190 16.73 -8.15 6.63
N ILE A 191 17.67 -7.50 5.94
CA ILE A 191 17.40 -6.83 4.66
C ILE A 191 18.24 -7.44 3.54
N ALA A 192 17.79 -7.23 2.30
CA ALA A 192 18.55 -7.59 1.11
C ALA A 192 18.36 -6.53 0.02
N GLY A 193 19.37 -6.31 -0.79
CA GLY A 193 19.25 -5.51 -2.00
C GLY A 193 18.71 -6.35 -3.16
N VAL A 194 17.80 -5.78 -3.96
CA VAL A 194 17.25 -6.44 -5.14
C VAL A 194 18.02 -5.97 -6.37
N GLY A 195 18.71 -6.88 -7.05
CA GLY A 195 19.72 -6.57 -8.07
C GLY A 195 19.20 -5.86 -9.33
N ASP A 196 17.90 -5.90 -9.62
CA ASP A 196 17.28 -5.17 -10.74
C ASP A 196 16.71 -3.79 -10.35
N ARG A 197 17.09 -3.29 -9.19
CA ARG A 197 16.74 -1.93 -8.77
C ARG A 197 17.89 -0.96 -9.06
N ARG A 198 17.57 0.34 -9.20
CA ARG A 198 18.58 1.38 -9.33
C ARG A 198 19.43 1.44 -8.05
N ASP A 199 20.67 1.87 -8.20
CA ASP A 199 21.56 2.06 -7.05
C ASP A 199 20.94 3.01 -6.01
N SER A 200 20.32 4.11 -6.49
CA SER A 200 19.63 5.08 -5.63
C SER A 200 18.54 4.43 -4.78
N ASP A 201 17.78 3.49 -5.33
CA ASP A 201 16.68 2.82 -4.61
C ASP A 201 17.22 1.87 -3.52
N ILE A 202 18.33 1.17 -3.82
CA ILE A 202 18.99 0.29 -2.85
C ILE A 202 19.58 1.12 -1.70
N ILE A 203 20.29 2.21 -2.01
CA ILE A 203 20.87 3.14 -1.04
C ILE A 203 19.78 3.75 -0.16
N GLU A 204 18.66 4.21 -0.75
CA GLU A 204 17.56 4.80 -0.02
C GLU A 204 16.88 3.79 0.91
N CYS A 205 16.64 2.56 0.45
CA CYS A 205 16.13 1.47 1.29
C CYS A 205 17.05 1.20 2.48
N ALA A 206 18.37 1.17 2.25
CA ALA A 206 19.36 0.98 3.31
C ALA A 206 19.35 2.14 4.32
N ALA A 207 19.28 3.38 3.84
CA ALA A 207 19.17 4.57 4.70
C ALA A 207 17.90 4.56 5.55
N ILE A 208 16.75 4.14 4.99
CA ILE A 208 15.51 3.97 5.74
C ILE A 208 15.67 2.85 6.79
N ALA A 209 16.26 1.71 6.41
CA ALA A 209 16.51 0.60 7.32
C ALA A 209 17.39 1.02 8.51
N ALA A 210 18.43 1.83 8.26
CA ALA A 210 19.32 2.36 9.30
C ALA A 210 18.57 3.21 10.36
N ARG A 211 17.48 3.86 9.99
CA ARG A 211 16.62 4.59 10.93
C ARG A 211 15.65 3.70 11.70
N MET A 212 15.22 2.57 11.10
CA MET A 212 14.23 1.66 11.67
C MET A 212 14.80 0.71 12.70
N PHE A 213 16.04 0.24 12.50
CA PHE A 213 16.58 -0.90 13.20
C PHE A 213 17.80 -0.54 14.06
N ASN A 214 17.91 -1.17 15.24
CA ASN A 214 19.07 -1.08 16.10
C ASN A 214 20.23 -1.94 15.58
N HIS A 215 19.91 -3.05 14.92
CA HIS A 215 20.86 -3.95 14.29
C HIS A 215 20.32 -4.37 12.92
N ILE A 216 21.19 -4.43 11.92
CA ILE A 216 20.87 -4.85 10.57
C ILE A 216 21.73 -6.05 10.21
N VAL A 217 21.08 -7.09 9.70
CA VAL A 217 21.72 -8.23 9.07
C VAL A 217 21.46 -8.14 7.57
N ILE A 218 22.52 -8.03 6.78
CA ILE A 218 22.40 -8.02 5.32
C ILE A 218 22.36 -9.47 4.85
N ARG A 219 21.25 -9.85 4.23
CA ARG A 219 21.05 -11.18 3.65
C ARG A 219 21.41 -11.13 2.17
N GLN A 220 22.13 -12.12 1.74
CA GLN A 220 22.44 -12.37 0.34
C GLN A 220 21.20 -12.87 -0.42
N GLU A 221 20.92 -12.29 -1.59
CA GLU A 221 19.93 -12.81 -2.53
C GLU A 221 20.53 -13.90 -3.43
N LYS A 222 19.75 -14.96 -3.69
CA LYS A 222 20.19 -16.04 -4.58
C LYS A 222 20.28 -15.63 -6.05
N HIS A 223 19.48 -14.63 -6.44
CA HIS A 223 19.37 -14.16 -7.82
C HIS A 223 19.69 -12.67 -7.90
N LEU A 224 20.97 -12.37 -8.13
CA LEU A 224 21.51 -11.01 -8.16
C LEU A 224 21.22 -10.25 -9.47
N ARG A 225 20.55 -10.90 -10.44
CA ARG A 225 20.07 -10.28 -11.69
C ARG A 225 21.15 -9.51 -12.46
N GLY A 226 22.35 -10.08 -12.53
CA GLY A 226 23.48 -9.53 -13.27
C GLY A 226 24.47 -8.68 -12.47
N ARG A 227 24.20 -8.46 -11.17
CA ARG A 227 25.16 -7.80 -10.26
C ARG A 227 25.97 -8.81 -9.46
N THR A 228 27.05 -8.34 -8.82
CA THR A 228 27.78 -9.12 -7.83
C THR A 228 27.27 -8.87 -6.42
N GLU A 229 27.65 -9.74 -5.49
CA GLU A 229 27.33 -9.57 -4.07
C GLU A 229 28.00 -8.34 -3.49
N GLU A 230 29.27 -8.14 -3.84
CA GLU A 230 30.09 -7.01 -3.39
C GLU A 230 29.47 -5.67 -3.82
N GLU A 231 28.96 -5.59 -5.05
CA GLU A 231 28.26 -4.40 -5.54
C GLU A 231 27.02 -4.10 -4.68
N ILE A 232 26.17 -5.08 -4.44
CA ILE A 232 24.94 -4.88 -3.67
C ILE A 232 25.24 -4.56 -2.20
N ILE A 233 26.16 -5.29 -1.58
CA ILE A 233 26.58 -5.04 -0.20
C ILE A 233 27.19 -3.64 -0.08
N GLY A 234 28.03 -3.24 -1.05
CA GLY A 234 28.62 -1.89 -1.06
C GLY A 234 27.62 -0.76 -1.16
N LEU A 235 26.45 -0.98 -1.80
CA LEU A 235 25.35 0.00 -1.87
C LEU A 235 24.52 0.07 -0.57
N ILE A 236 24.50 -1.02 0.21
CA ILE A 236 23.73 -1.10 1.46
C ILE A 236 24.54 -0.55 2.65
N MET A 237 25.87 -0.65 2.61
CA MET A 237 26.77 -0.21 3.69
C MET A 237 27.11 1.27 3.60
#